data_bd118812993fc86f04e1e517eda11464
#
_entry.id   bd118812993fc86f04e1e517eda11464
#
_cell.length_a   1.000
_cell.length_b   1.000
_cell.length_c   1.000
_cell.angle_alpha   90.00
_cell.angle_beta   90.00
_cell.angle_gamma   90.00
#
_symmetry.space_group_name_H-M   'P 1'
#
loop_
_entity.id
_entity.type
_entity.pdbx_description
1 polymer ?
#
loop_
_entity_poly.entity_id
_entity_poly.type
_entity_poly.pdbx_seq_one_letter_code
_entity_poly.pdbx_strand_id
1 'polypeptide(L)'
;MGIRVGDVIGDYEVTGVLGRGGMGRVFRVRNRLTEREEAMKVVLADLEEDPTLADRFLREIKVHASLLHPNIAALHAAMRIEGRLVMFLELVDGLSLEELLRQGAVDIGAAVNYAHQVLAALACAHGRGVIHRDIKPSNILIGANGVVKLTDFGIARSTSATAITGTGMAVGTLAYMSPEQIQAGAIDARSDIYSFGVTFYEMVVGRRAFQGETQHALMKAQLEAIPPAPSAVNSRVPETVSAAIMRAMAKAPEQRFQSALEFHAALHPVGGGPAGPPLPPTPAGPRHSAIPAVELAELESRLARALGPIAKHLVAGAARRYGTISEIRQALAAQIEDGRQRAEFLKSSTGVSTETPTATLPGSEVWFDAATLDGLAQALTIYLGPIAKVVVQRSARSARSLEDLQNALAGQIPTASDRRRFLAAVRSSA
;
A
#
# COMPACT_ATOMS: atom_id res chain seq x y z
N MET A 1 -16.36 3.78 -31.20
CA MET A 1 -16.25 2.30 -31.31
C MET A 1 -15.98 1.70 -29.94
N GLY A 2 -16.64 0.62 -29.57
CA GLY A 2 -16.41 -0.05 -28.28
C GLY A 2 -15.20 -0.98 -28.35
N ILE A 3 -14.34 -0.97 -27.34
CA ILE A 3 -13.21 -1.90 -27.21
C ILE A 3 -13.73 -3.34 -27.12
N ARG A 4 -13.10 -4.27 -27.87
CA ARG A 4 -13.45 -5.70 -27.98
C ARG A 4 -12.22 -6.57 -27.70
N VAL A 5 -12.46 -7.82 -27.35
CA VAL A 5 -11.41 -8.83 -27.27
C VAL A 5 -10.77 -9.00 -28.66
N GLY A 6 -9.44 -9.02 -28.70
CA GLY A 6 -8.63 -9.05 -29.91
C GLY A 6 -8.18 -7.66 -30.41
N ASP A 7 -8.75 -6.57 -29.89
CA ASP A 7 -8.29 -5.22 -30.24
C ASP A 7 -6.88 -4.98 -29.68
N VAL A 8 -6.08 -4.21 -30.42
CA VAL A 8 -4.76 -3.75 -29.99
C VAL A 8 -4.84 -2.25 -29.72
N ILE A 9 -4.52 -1.84 -28.50
CA ILE A 9 -4.61 -0.46 -28.00
C ILE A 9 -3.21 -0.04 -27.54
N GLY A 10 -2.51 0.72 -28.37
CA GLY A 10 -1.08 0.96 -28.17
C GLY A 10 -0.30 -0.36 -28.18
N ASP A 11 0.49 -0.61 -27.14
CA ASP A 11 1.26 -1.86 -26.96
C ASP A 11 0.47 -2.97 -26.24
N TYR A 12 -0.83 -2.81 -26.03
CA TYR A 12 -1.66 -3.76 -25.28
C TYR A 12 -2.70 -4.46 -26.18
N GLU A 13 -2.70 -5.78 -26.12
CA GLU A 13 -3.71 -6.64 -26.72
C GLU A 13 -4.80 -6.96 -25.70
N VAL A 14 -6.07 -6.75 -26.05
CA VAL A 14 -7.21 -7.08 -25.19
C VAL A 14 -7.49 -8.57 -25.27
N THR A 15 -7.24 -9.30 -24.17
CA THR A 15 -7.38 -10.76 -24.10
C THR A 15 -8.69 -11.21 -23.47
N GLY A 16 -9.40 -10.31 -22.74
CA GLY A 16 -10.67 -10.66 -22.09
C GLY A 16 -11.40 -9.46 -21.53
N VAL A 17 -12.63 -9.71 -21.05
CA VAL A 17 -13.43 -8.75 -20.30
C VAL A 17 -13.50 -9.21 -18.86
N LEU A 18 -13.05 -8.39 -17.90
CA LEU A 18 -13.09 -8.70 -16.47
C LEU A 18 -14.38 -8.20 -15.82
N GLY A 19 -14.92 -7.06 -16.28
CA GLY A 19 -16.15 -6.54 -15.69
C GLY A 19 -16.61 -5.21 -16.31
N ARG A 20 -17.81 -4.78 -15.87
CA ARG A 20 -18.39 -3.48 -16.18
C ARG A 20 -18.84 -2.84 -14.88
N GLY A 21 -18.30 -1.68 -14.55
CA GLY A 21 -18.69 -0.86 -13.40
C GLY A 21 -19.38 0.42 -13.82
N GLY A 22 -19.89 1.17 -12.85
CA GLY A 22 -20.58 2.44 -13.10
C GLY A 22 -19.73 3.53 -13.78
N MET A 23 -18.40 3.42 -13.71
CA MET A 23 -17.44 4.40 -14.25
C MET A 23 -16.70 3.92 -15.48
N GLY A 24 -16.87 2.65 -15.89
CA GLY A 24 -16.12 2.13 -17.02
C GLY A 24 -16.20 0.64 -17.20
N ARG A 25 -15.41 0.15 -18.15
CA ARG A 25 -15.20 -1.27 -18.40
C ARG A 25 -13.79 -1.67 -18.00
N VAL A 26 -13.65 -2.87 -17.46
CA VAL A 26 -12.37 -3.45 -17.10
C VAL A 26 -12.09 -4.62 -18.02
N PHE A 27 -10.92 -4.60 -18.64
CA PHE A 27 -10.46 -5.62 -19.57
C PHE A 27 -9.21 -6.31 -19.03
N ARG A 28 -9.03 -7.58 -19.35
CA ARG A 28 -7.74 -8.25 -19.27
C ARG A 28 -6.96 -7.89 -20.51
N VAL A 29 -5.75 -7.42 -20.34
CA VAL A 29 -4.86 -7.05 -21.44
C VAL A 29 -3.49 -7.68 -21.26
N ARG A 30 -2.79 -7.92 -22.38
CA ARG A 30 -1.40 -8.36 -22.39
C ARG A 30 -0.55 -7.30 -23.07
N ASN A 31 0.46 -6.82 -22.39
CA ASN A 31 1.46 -5.93 -22.98
C ASN A 31 2.34 -6.74 -23.97
N ARG A 32 2.34 -6.34 -25.22
CA ARG A 32 3.02 -7.06 -26.33
C ARG A 32 4.55 -7.00 -26.26
N LEU A 33 5.12 -6.04 -25.51
CA LEU A 33 6.56 -5.90 -25.36
C LEU A 33 7.07 -6.71 -24.16
N THR A 34 6.32 -6.69 -23.05
CA THR A 34 6.74 -7.33 -21.79
C THR A 34 6.04 -8.66 -21.54
N GLU A 35 5.05 -9.02 -22.36
CA GLU A 35 4.12 -10.15 -22.20
C GLU A 35 3.35 -10.18 -20.88
N ARG A 36 3.41 -9.10 -20.12
CA ARG A 36 2.75 -8.97 -18.84
C ARG A 36 1.24 -8.82 -19.02
N GLU A 37 0.49 -9.57 -18.22
CA GLU A 37 -0.96 -9.42 -18.14
C GLU A 37 -1.33 -8.37 -17.08
N GLU A 38 -2.30 -7.53 -17.40
CA GLU A 38 -2.75 -6.42 -16.57
C GLU A 38 -4.27 -6.24 -16.68
N ALA A 39 -4.86 -5.60 -15.67
CA ALA A 39 -6.24 -5.15 -15.72
C ALA A 39 -6.27 -3.72 -16.27
N MET A 40 -6.90 -3.52 -17.43
CA MET A 40 -7.07 -2.21 -18.07
C MET A 40 -8.46 -1.67 -17.76
N LYS A 41 -8.55 -0.61 -16.96
CA LYS A 41 -9.80 0.11 -16.65
C LYS A 41 -9.92 1.31 -17.58
N VAL A 42 -10.97 1.32 -18.37
CA VAL A 42 -11.27 2.38 -19.37
C VAL A 42 -12.46 3.18 -18.90
N VAL A 43 -12.34 4.48 -18.86
CA VAL A 43 -13.46 5.38 -18.56
C VAL A 43 -14.44 5.40 -19.75
N LEU A 44 -15.74 5.40 -19.46
CA LEU A 44 -16.77 5.52 -20.51
C LEU A 44 -16.66 6.89 -21.18
N ALA A 45 -16.83 6.91 -22.51
CA ALA A 45 -16.71 8.13 -23.32
C ALA A 45 -17.67 9.26 -22.87
N ASP A 46 -18.89 8.88 -22.44
CA ASP A 46 -19.89 9.84 -21.94
C ASP A 46 -19.44 10.60 -20.68
N LEU A 47 -18.46 10.02 -19.92
CA LEU A 47 -17.85 10.66 -18.76
C LEU A 47 -16.70 11.60 -19.14
N GLU A 48 -16.16 11.50 -20.36
CA GLU A 48 -15.09 12.39 -20.85
C GLU A 48 -15.65 13.74 -21.35
N GLU A 49 -16.93 13.78 -21.72
CA GLU A 49 -17.62 15.02 -22.08
C GLU A 49 -17.96 15.89 -20.87
N ASP A 50 -17.92 15.33 -19.63
CA ASP A 50 -18.04 16.08 -18.39
C ASP A 50 -16.65 16.35 -17.77
N PRO A 51 -16.12 17.59 -17.86
CA PRO A 51 -14.81 17.94 -17.29
C PRO A 51 -14.69 17.63 -15.81
N THR A 52 -15.79 17.68 -15.06
CA THR A 52 -15.78 17.42 -13.60
C THR A 52 -15.54 15.94 -13.31
N LEU A 53 -16.01 15.05 -14.17
CA LEU A 53 -15.79 13.61 -14.04
C LEU A 53 -14.38 13.22 -14.46
N ALA A 54 -13.87 13.83 -15.53
CA ALA A 54 -12.48 13.63 -15.96
C ALA A 54 -11.49 14.06 -14.86
N ASP A 55 -11.71 15.22 -14.23
CA ASP A 55 -10.88 15.71 -13.12
C ASP A 55 -10.96 14.80 -11.88
N ARG A 56 -12.12 14.22 -11.59
CA ARG A 56 -12.27 13.24 -10.51
C ARG A 56 -11.47 11.98 -10.78
N PHE A 57 -11.53 11.46 -12.00
CA PHE A 57 -10.78 10.27 -12.39
C PHE A 57 -9.26 10.52 -12.37
N LEU A 58 -8.81 11.69 -12.84
CA LEU A 58 -7.40 12.09 -12.73
C LEU A 58 -6.94 12.17 -11.26
N ARG A 59 -7.83 12.62 -10.37
CA ARG A 59 -7.55 12.65 -8.94
C ARG A 59 -7.47 11.23 -8.35
N GLU A 60 -8.36 10.32 -8.77
CA GLU A 60 -8.32 8.89 -8.43
C GLU A 60 -6.99 8.27 -8.84
N ILE A 61 -6.53 8.52 -10.07
CA ILE A 61 -5.23 8.06 -10.56
C ILE A 61 -4.09 8.52 -9.64
N LYS A 62 -4.02 9.83 -9.35
CA LYS A 62 -2.94 10.42 -8.53
C LYS A 62 -2.90 9.82 -7.11
N VAL A 63 -4.06 9.62 -6.52
CA VAL A 63 -4.18 9.04 -5.19
C VAL A 63 -3.79 7.57 -5.23
N HIS A 64 -4.32 6.79 -6.18
CA HIS A 64 -3.98 5.37 -6.31
C HIS A 64 -2.47 5.18 -6.56
N ALA A 65 -1.86 6.01 -7.39
CA ALA A 65 -0.42 5.98 -7.66
C ALA A 65 0.45 6.20 -6.40
N SER A 66 -0.09 6.86 -5.38
CA SER A 66 0.61 7.07 -4.11
C SER A 66 0.52 5.88 -3.14
N LEU A 67 -0.36 4.91 -3.41
CA LEU A 67 -0.63 3.78 -2.53
C LEU A 67 0.19 2.57 -2.96
N LEU A 68 1.21 2.23 -2.18
CA LEU A 68 2.02 1.02 -2.35
C LEU A 68 1.85 0.13 -1.12
N HIS A 69 1.12 -0.98 -1.28
CA HIS A 69 0.88 -1.94 -0.20
C HIS A 69 0.59 -3.34 -0.78
N PRO A 70 1.04 -4.44 -0.18
CA PRO A 70 0.82 -5.79 -0.69
C PRO A 70 -0.67 -6.15 -0.85
N ASN A 71 -1.55 -5.53 -0.07
CA ASN A 71 -2.99 -5.78 -0.11
C ASN A 71 -3.78 -4.66 -0.82
N ILE A 72 -3.13 -3.85 -1.64
CA ILE A 72 -3.76 -2.90 -2.58
C ILE A 72 -3.31 -3.27 -3.98
N ALA A 73 -4.25 -3.36 -4.94
CA ALA A 73 -3.93 -3.61 -6.33
C ALA A 73 -3.08 -2.44 -6.86
N ALA A 74 -1.87 -2.74 -7.35
CA ALA A 74 -0.94 -1.70 -7.77
C ALA A 74 -1.41 -1.01 -9.06
N LEU A 75 -1.28 0.31 -9.13
CA LEU A 75 -1.39 1.06 -10.37
C LEU A 75 -0.04 1.02 -11.09
N HIS A 76 0.02 0.42 -12.27
CA HIS A 76 1.24 0.31 -13.07
C HIS A 76 1.46 1.51 -13.97
N ALA A 77 0.39 1.96 -14.65
CA ALA A 77 0.41 3.12 -15.53
C ALA A 77 -0.98 3.75 -15.66
N ALA A 78 -1.01 5.01 -16.03
CA ALA A 78 -2.22 5.69 -16.50
C ALA A 78 -1.86 6.58 -17.67
N MET A 79 -2.67 6.57 -18.71
CA MET A 79 -2.40 7.33 -19.93
C MET A 79 -3.69 7.70 -20.67
N ARG A 80 -3.55 8.59 -21.65
CA ARG A 80 -4.62 8.83 -22.63
C ARG A 80 -4.33 8.03 -23.89
N ILE A 81 -5.29 7.20 -24.31
CA ILE A 81 -5.23 6.42 -25.56
C ILE A 81 -6.46 6.79 -26.37
N GLU A 82 -6.27 7.29 -27.60
CA GLU A 82 -7.36 7.76 -28.48
C GLU A 82 -8.34 8.73 -27.78
N GLY A 83 -7.80 9.63 -26.96
CA GLY A 83 -8.58 10.61 -26.20
C GLY A 83 -9.13 10.08 -24.86
N ARG A 84 -9.16 8.78 -24.63
CA ARG A 84 -9.73 8.14 -23.43
C ARG A 84 -8.71 8.00 -22.30
N LEU A 85 -9.16 8.24 -21.09
CA LEU A 85 -8.38 7.96 -19.89
C LEU A 85 -8.42 6.46 -19.59
N VAL A 86 -7.24 5.88 -19.44
CA VAL A 86 -7.04 4.44 -19.20
C VAL A 86 -6.10 4.24 -18.03
N MET A 87 -6.41 3.31 -17.13
CA MET A 87 -5.55 2.86 -16.03
C MET A 87 -5.15 1.40 -16.26
N PHE A 88 -3.88 1.10 -16.06
CA PHE A 88 -3.34 -0.25 -16.03
C PHE A 88 -3.02 -0.62 -14.59
N LEU A 89 -3.67 -1.66 -14.12
CA LEU A 89 -3.62 -2.12 -12.74
C LEU A 89 -3.05 -3.54 -12.68
N GLU A 90 -2.55 -3.92 -11.54
CA GLU A 90 -2.21 -5.30 -11.23
C GLU A 90 -3.39 -6.22 -11.54
N LEU A 91 -3.17 -7.22 -12.38
CA LEU A 91 -4.15 -8.29 -12.59
C LEU A 91 -4.08 -9.26 -11.43
N VAL A 92 -5.18 -9.44 -10.74
CA VAL A 92 -5.31 -10.41 -9.66
C VAL A 92 -5.91 -11.70 -10.24
N ASP A 93 -5.10 -12.75 -10.25
CA ASP A 93 -5.60 -14.08 -10.65
C ASP A 93 -6.33 -14.72 -9.47
N GLY A 94 -7.65 -14.64 -9.50
CA GLY A 94 -8.50 -15.07 -8.38
C GLY A 94 -9.95 -14.67 -8.56
N LEU A 95 -10.68 -14.59 -7.46
CA LEU A 95 -12.11 -14.24 -7.41
C LEU A 95 -12.32 -12.95 -6.60
N SER A 96 -13.36 -12.22 -6.93
CA SER A 96 -13.87 -11.20 -6.01
C SER A 96 -14.51 -11.87 -4.79
N LEU A 97 -14.49 -11.19 -3.65
CA LEU A 97 -15.22 -11.66 -2.46
C LEU A 97 -16.72 -11.80 -2.73
N GLU A 98 -17.27 -11.00 -3.65
CA GLU A 98 -18.68 -11.14 -4.07
C GLU A 98 -18.94 -12.49 -4.76
N GLU A 99 -18.02 -12.94 -5.62
CA GLU A 99 -18.12 -14.25 -6.28
C GLU A 99 -17.97 -15.40 -5.29
N LEU A 100 -17.08 -15.23 -4.31
CA LEU A 100 -16.88 -16.19 -3.24
C LEU A 100 -18.14 -16.30 -2.36
N LEU A 101 -18.75 -15.18 -1.98
CA LEU A 101 -19.96 -15.12 -1.17
C LEU A 101 -21.20 -15.70 -1.87
N ARG A 102 -21.25 -15.70 -3.21
CA ARG A 102 -22.31 -16.42 -3.94
C ARG A 102 -22.24 -17.94 -3.74
N GLN A 103 -21.10 -18.49 -3.35
CA GLN A 103 -20.92 -19.90 -3.03
C GLN A 103 -21.29 -20.22 -1.58
N GLY A 104 -21.53 -19.22 -0.75
CA GLY A 104 -21.89 -19.33 0.67
C GLY A 104 -21.01 -18.49 1.60
N ALA A 105 -21.14 -18.74 2.91
CA ALA A 105 -20.28 -18.09 3.90
C ALA A 105 -18.83 -18.54 3.75
N VAL A 106 -17.91 -17.61 3.99
CA VAL A 106 -16.47 -17.89 4.03
C VAL A 106 -16.15 -18.64 5.32
N ASP A 107 -15.21 -19.56 5.27
CA ASP A 107 -14.66 -20.19 6.50
C ASP A 107 -14.19 -19.10 7.48
N ILE A 108 -14.47 -19.28 8.78
CA ILE A 108 -14.23 -18.24 9.77
C ILE A 108 -12.75 -17.87 9.88
N GLY A 109 -11.86 -18.87 9.82
CA GLY A 109 -10.41 -18.63 9.86
C GLY A 109 -9.93 -17.86 8.64
N ALA A 110 -10.43 -18.22 7.45
CA ALA A 110 -10.15 -17.51 6.21
C ALA A 110 -10.72 -16.08 6.25
N ALA A 111 -11.97 -15.91 6.74
CA ALA A 111 -12.61 -14.60 6.85
C ALA A 111 -11.83 -13.65 7.77
N VAL A 112 -11.34 -14.13 8.92
CA VAL A 112 -10.48 -13.33 9.83
C VAL A 112 -9.15 -13.00 9.18
N ASN A 113 -8.53 -13.94 8.45
CA ASN A 113 -7.29 -13.65 7.71
C ASN A 113 -7.52 -12.58 6.63
N TYR A 114 -8.59 -12.69 5.85
CA TYR A 114 -8.94 -11.66 4.87
C TYR A 114 -9.22 -10.31 5.52
N ALA A 115 -9.89 -10.31 6.68
CA ALA A 115 -10.14 -9.09 7.45
C ALA A 115 -8.83 -8.40 7.87
N HIS A 116 -7.85 -9.13 8.36
CA HIS A 116 -6.53 -8.57 8.69
C HIS A 116 -5.87 -7.91 7.48
N GLN A 117 -5.92 -8.55 6.32
CA GLN A 117 -5.32 -8.02 5.09
C GLN A 117 -6.03 -6.74 4.59
N VAL A 118 -7.38 -6.72 4.61
CA VAL A 118 -8.15 -5.52 4.24
C VAL A 118 -7.88 -4.38 5.21
N LEU A 119 -7.87 -4.64 6.52
CA LEU A 119 -7.61 -3.62 7.53
C LEU A 119 -6.18 -3.07 7.44
N ALA A 120 -5.19 -3.88 7.08
CA ALA A 120 -3.83 -3.42 6.81
C ALA A 120 -3.79 -2.49 5.58
N ALA A 121 -4.52 -2.83 4.50
CA ALA A 121 -4.67 -1.97 3.32
C ALA A 121 -5.33 -0.63 3.65
N LEU A 122 -6.44 -0.66 4.41
CA LEU A 122 -7.14 0.54 4.87
C LEU A 122 -6.26 1.41 5.77
N ALA A 123 -5.52 0.81 6.71
CA ALA A 123 -4.59 1.55 7.55
C ALA A 123 -3.50 2.27 6.74
N CYS A 124 -2.98 1.62 5.70
CA CYS A 124 -2.02 2.23 4.78
C CYS A 124 -2.63 3.42 4.02
N ALA A 125 -3.86 3.30 3.51
CA ALA A 125 -4.56 4.37 2.80
C ALA A 125 -4.90 5.54 3.73
N HIS A 126 -5.50 5.25 4.88
CA HIS A 126 -5.90 6.26 5.89
C HIS A 126 -4.70 7.03 6.43
N GLY A 127 -3.55 6.36 6.63
CA GLY A 127 -2.30 7.02 7.03
C GLY A 127 -1.74 8.02 5.99
N ARG A 128 -2.25 7.97 4.75
CA ARG A 128 -1.95 8.94 3.67
C ARG A 128 -3.10 9.92 3.41
N GLY A 129 -4.10 9.96 4.30
CA GLY A 129 -5.28 10.81 4.16
C GLY A 129 -6.26 10.35 3.06
N VAL A 130 -6.14 9.11 2.60
CA VAL A 130 -6.99 8.53 1.56
C VAL A 130 -8.10 7.70 2.19
N ILE A 131 -9.35 8.04 1.88
CA ILE A 131 -10.54 7.30 2.28
C ILE A 131 -11.04 6.55 1.05
N HIS A 132 -11.33 5.25 1.19
CA HIS A 132 -11.73 4.40 0.06
C HIS A 132 -13.15 4.71 -0.45
N ARG A 133 -14.12 4.92 0.45
CA ARG A 133 -15.51 5.33 0.19
C ARG A 133 -16.41 4.32 -0.54
N ASP A 134 -15.88 3.18 -0.97
CA ASP A 134 -16.65 2.15 -1.68
C ASP A 134 -16.19 0.73 -1.29
N ILE A 135 -16.00 0.49 0.01
CA ILE A 135 -15.69 -0.85 0.51
C ILE A 135 -16.92 -1.75 0.37
N LYS A 136 -16.75 -2.82 -0.41
CA LYS A 136 -17.79 -3.83 -0.67
C LYS A 136 -17.15 -5.11 -1.23
N PRO A 137 -17.85 -6.24 -1.24
CA PRO A 137 -17.29 -7.52 -1.71
C PRO A 137 -16.72 -7.51 -3.12
N SER A 138 -17.32 -6.77 -4.06
CA SER A 138 -16.82 -6.70 -5.44
C SER A 138 -15.48 -5.95 -5.60
N ASN A 139 -15.09 -5.14 -4.61
CA ASN A 139 -13.85 -4.37 -4.62
C ASN A 139 -12.73 -5.02 -3.77
N ILE A 140 -12.99 -6.23 -3.28
CA ILE A 140 -12.02 -7.05 -2.54
C ILE A 140 -11.74 -8.29 -3.39
N LEU A 141 -10.56 -8.36 -3.98
CA LEU A 141 -10.12 -9.49 -4.79
C LEU A 141 -9.28 -10.44 -3.94
N ILE A 142 -9.49 -11.74 -4.13
CA ILE A 142 -8.79 -12.79 -3.40
C ILE A 142 -8.05 -13.64 -4.42
N GLY A 143 -6.71 -13.53 -4.42
CA GLY A 143 -5.85 -14.33 -5.28
C GLY A 143 -5.87 -15.81 -4.90
N ALA A 144 -5.47 -16.68 -5.82
CA ALA A 144 -5.43 -18.13 -5.64
C ALA A 144 -4.57 -18.57 -4.42
N ASN A 145 -3.62 -17.73 -3.99
CA ASN A 145 -2.77 -17.94 -2.81
C ASN A 145 -3.36 -17.37 -1.51
N GLY A 146 -4.64 -16.89 -1.51
CA GLY A 146 -5.29 -16.27 -0.37
C GLY A 146 -4.82 -14.83 -0.05
N VAL A 147 -4.04 -14.22 -0.93
CA VAL A 147 -3.67 -12.80 -0.79
C VAL A 147 -4.82 -11.91 -1.24
N VAL A 148 -5.25 -11.04 -0.33
CA VAL A 148 -6.30 -10.05 -0.62
C VAL A 148 -5.71 -8.83 -1.29
N LYS A 149 -6.40 -8.33 -2.31
CA LYS A 149 -6.12 -7.06 -3.00
C LYS A 149 -7.35 -6.15 -3.00
N LEU A 150 -7.23 -5.02 -2.33
CA LEU A 150 -8.25 -3.97 -2.36
C LEU A 150 -8.10 -3.16 -3.65
N THR A 151 -9.21 -2.93 -4.37
CA THR A 151 -9.24 -2.21 -5.66
C THR A 151 -10.32 -1.15 -5.66
N ASP A 152 -10.34 -0.30 -6.68
CA ASP A 152 -11.38 0.71 -6.93
C ASP A 152 -11.60 1.69 -5.76
N PHE A 153 -10.54 2.43 -5.39
CA PHE A 153 -10.63 3.54 -4.46
C PHE A 153 -11.62 4.59 -4.98
N GLY A 154 -12.79 4.69 -4.34
CA GLY A 154 -13.98 5.45 -4.78
C GLY A 154 -13.86 6.97 -4.68
N ILE A 155 -12.71 7.55 -5.05
CA ILE A 155 -12.43 8.99 -4.96
C ILE A 155 -13.34 9.80 -5.90
N ALA A 156 -13.82 9.16 -6.98
CA ALA A 156 -14.75 9.78 -7.92
C ALA A 156 -16.19 9.91 -7.37
N ARG A 157 -16.51 9.27 -6.24
CA ARG A 157 -17.80 9.45 -5.56
C ARG A 157 -17.79 10.72 -4.75
N SER A 158 -18.24 11.80 -5.38
CA SER A 158 -18.45 13.07 -4.69
C SER A 158 -19.62 12.96 -3.71
N THR A 159 -19.48 13.69 -2.61
CA THR A 159 -20.47 13.90 -1.54
C THR A 159 -21.75 14.65 -1.97
N SER A 160 -22.02 14.79 -3.29
CA SER A 160 -23.20 15.51 -3.76
C SER A 160 -24.46 14.67 -3.53
N ALA A 161 -25.38 15.18 -2.72
CA ALA A 161 -26.70 14.59 -2.44
C ALA A 161 -27.48 14.24 -3.73
N THR A 162 -27.23 14.91 -4.83
CA THR A 162 -27.80 14.65 -6.17
C THR A 162 -27.34 13.32 -6.79
N ALA A 163 -26.23 12.74 -6.34
CA ALA A 163 -25.76 11.44 -6.86
C ALA A 163 -26.52 10.25 -6.23
N ILE A 164 -27.15 10.42 -5.08
CA ILE A 164 -27.86 9.35 -4.37
C ILE A 164 -29.23 9.10 -4.98
N THR A 165 -29.87 10.12 -5.58
CA THR A 165 -31.21 10.06 -6.17
C THR A 165 -31.23 9.82 -7.68
N GLY A 166 -30.09 9.85 -8.34
CA GLY A 166 -29.98 9.57 -9.77
C GLY A 166 -30.21 8.09 -10.11
N THR A 167 -30.93 7.82 -11.20
CA THR A 167 -31.36 6.49 -11.68
C THR A 167 -30.23 5.52 -12.07
N GLY A 168 -28.98 5.77 -11.69
CA GLY A 168 -27.81 4.98 -12.07
C GLY A 168 -27.07 4.25 -10.93
N MET A 169 -27.49 4.38 -9.66
CA MET A 169 -26.80 3.72 -8.56
C MET A 169 -27.26 2.25 -8.45
N ALA A 170 -26.33 1.31 -8.63
CA ALA A 170 -26.64 -0.11 -8.47
C ALA A 170 -27.08 -0.40 -7.02
N VAL A 171 -28.20 -1.06 -6.83
CA VAL A 171 -28.77 -1.49 -5.52
C VAL A 171 -27.70 -2.19 -4.65
N GLY A 172 -26.76 -2.90 -5.28
CA GLY A 172 -25.68 -3.59 -4.60
C GLY A 172 -24.74 -2.70 -3.77
N THR A 173 -24.51 -1.45 -4.17
CA THR A 173 -23.60 -0.54 -3.46
C THR A 173 -24.24 0.06 -2.21
N LEU A 174 -25.54 0.34 -2.21
CA LEU A 174 -26.26 0.90 -1.07
C LEU A 174 -26.17 -0.01 0.17
N ALA A 175 -26.07 -1.33 -0.04
CA ALA A 175 -26.03 -2.29 1.05
C ALA A 175 -24.81 -2.17 1.98
N TYR A 176 -23.76 -1.45 1.56
CA TYR A 176 -22.50 -1.29 2.31
C TYR A 176 -22.19 0.16 2.68
N MET A 177 -23.05 1.11 2.28
CA MET A 177 -22.85 2.53 2.60
C MET A 177 -22.98 2.79 4.09
N SER A 178 -22.12 3.64 4.61
CA SER A 178 -22.22 4.12 5.98
C SER A 178 -23.39 5.11 6.15
N PRO A 179 -23.94 5.27 7.37
CA PRO A 179 -25.01 6.23 7.65
C PRO A 179 -24.68 7.64 7.19
N GLU A 180 -23.49 8.13 7.46
CA GLU A 180 -23.02 9.45 7.06
C GLU A 180 -22.90 9.61 5.54
N GLN A 181 -22.56 8.55 4.79
CA GLN A 181 -22.58 8.57 3.33
C GLN A 181 -24.01 8.72 2.79
N ILE A 182 -24.97 8.01 3.38
CA ILE A 182 -26.38 8.09 2.99
C ILE A 182 -26.95 9.49 3.29
N GLN A 183 -26.56 10.08 4.42
CA GLN A 183 -27.01 11.40 4.88
C GLN A 183 -26.22 12.57 4.26
N ALA A 184 -25.27 12.30 3.35
CA ALA A 184 -24.36 13.31 2.79
C ALA A 184 -23.59 14.12 3.85
N GLY A 185 -23.30 13.48 5.00
CA GLY A 185 -22.53 14.05 6.10
C GLY A 185 -21.01 14.04 5.85
N ALA A 186 -20.26 14.38 6.89
CA ALA A 186 -18.80 14.34 6.84
C ALA A 186 -18.30 12.89 6.76
N ILE A 187 -17.51 12.58 5.73
CA ILE A 187 -16.94 11.24 5.48
C ILE A 187 -15.47 11.23 5.90
N ASP A 188 -15.13 10.31 6.80
CA ASP A 188 -13.76 10.07 7.24
C ASP A 188 -13.40 8.56 7.20
N ALA A 189 -12.24 8.18 7.73
CA ALA A 189 -11.76 6.81 7.79
C ALA A 189 -12.74 5.82 8.46
N ARG A 190 -13.59 6.32 9.38
CA ARG A 190 -14.59 5.51 10.09
C ARG A 190 -15.77 5.09 9.20
N SER A 191 -15.96 5.76 8.06
CA SER A 191 -16.92 5.33 7.04
C SER A 191 -16.48 4.03 6.37
N ASP A 192 -15.17 3.89 6.05
CA ASP A 192 -14.62 2.65 5.51
C ASP A 192 -14.67 1.51 6.53
N ILE A 193 -14.45 1.83 7.82
CA ILE A 193 -14.56 0.87 8.93
C ILE A 193 -15.98 0.32 9.02
N TYR A 194 -17.01 1.16 8.90
CA TYR A 194 -18.40 0.71 8.87
C TYR A 194 -18.67 -0.20 7.65
N SER A 195 -18.32 0.26 6.46
CA SER A 195 -18.54 -0.48 5.21
C SER A 195 -17.81 -1.83 5.23
N PHE A 196 -16.61 -1.87 5.82
CA PHE A 196 -15.90 -3.11 6.03
C PHE A 196 -16.58 -4.00 7.11
N GLY A 197 -17.10 -3.42 8.18
CA GLY A 197 -17.88 -4.14 9.18
C GLY A 197 -19.08 -4.87 8.56
N VAL A 198 -19.84 -4.18 7.69
CA VAL A 198 -20.96 -4.76 6.94
C VAL A 198 -20.50 -5.88 6.00
N THR A 199 -19.36 -5.68 5.31
CA THR A 199 -18.76 -6.69 4.44
C THR A 199 -18.31 -7.91 5.24
N PHE A 200 -17.66 -7.70 6.39
CA PHE A 200 -17.18 -8.77 7.25
C PHE A 200 -18.33 -9.56 7.90
N TYR A 201 -19.41 -8.87 8.25
CA TYR A 201 -20.65 -9.54 8.66
C TYR A 201 -21.11 -10.54 7.60
N GLU A 202 -21.21 -10.11 6.33
CA GLU A 202 -21.64 -10.97 5.23
C GLU A 202 -20.68 -12.14 5.02
N MET A 203 -19.36 -11.94 5.18
CA MET A 203 -18.36 -13.02 5.08
C MET A 203 -18.61 -14.15 6.07
N VAL A 204 -18.89 -13.83 7.33
CA VAL A 204 -19.01 -14.84 8.40
C VAL A 204 -20.42 -15.41 8.56
N VAL A 205 -21.44 -14.66 8.09
CA VAL A 205 -22.86 -15.08 8.18
C VAL A 205 -23.37 -15.68 6.87
N GLY A 206 -22.76 -15.33 5.73
CA GLY A 206 -23.18 -15.80 4.40
C GLY A 206 -24.39 -15.06 3.83
N ARG A 207 -24.86 -14.00 4.50
CA ARG A 207 -25.94 -13.14 4.02
C ARG A 207 -25.75 -11.69 4.48
N ARG A 208 -26.33 -10.76 3.74
CA ARG A 208 -26.25 -9.32 4.04
C ARG A 208 -26.81 -9.00 5.42
N ALA A 209 -26.15 -8.07 6.11
CA ALA A 209 -26.60 -7.56 7.41
C ALA A 209 -27.93 -6.78 7.32
N PHE A 210 -28.12 -6.06 6.20
CA PHE A 210 -29.30 -5.25 5.94
C PHE A 210 -29.94 -5.66 4.62
N GLN A 211 -31.27 -5.69 4.61
CA GLN A 211 -32.09 -6.04 3.45
C GLN A 211 -33.24 -5.03 3.33
N GLY A 212 -33.74 -4.85 2.12
CA GLY A 212 -34.88 -4.01 1.83
C GLY A 212 -35.39 -4.29 0.41
N GLU A 213 -36.71 -4.35 0.24
CA GLU A 213 -37.35 -4.58 -1.05
C GLU A 213 -37.16 -3.38 -2.01
N THR A 214 -36.97 -2.18 -1.44
CA THR A 214 -36.72 -0.94 -2.17
C THR A 214 -35.41 -0.29 -1.73
N GLN A 215 -34.85 0.58 -2.56
CA GLN A 215 -33.67 1.38 -2.18
C GLN A 215 -33.93 2.19 -0.91
N HIS A 216 -35.13 2.79 -0.76
CA HIS A 216 -35.52 3.53 0.42
C HIS A 216 -35.57 2.66 1.68
N ALA A 217 -36.16 1.45 1.59
CA ALA A 217 -36.20 0.50 2.69
C ALA A 217 -34.80 0.06 3.13
N LEU A 218 -33.90 -0.17 2.15
CA LEU A 218 -32.52 -0.52 2.42
C LEU A 218 -31.73 0.65 3.08
N MET A 219 -31.90 1.90 2.58
CA MET A 219 -31.30 3.08 3.21
C MET A 219 -31.80 3.26 4.63
N LYS A 220 -33.11 3.11 4.87
CA LYS A 220 -33.70 3.19 6.21
C LYS A 220 -33.10 2.12 7.14
N ALA A 221 -32.95 0.89 6.65
CA ALA A 221 -32.32 -0.19 7.43
C ALA A 221 -30.86 0.13 7.77
N GLN A 222 -30.08 0.69 6.84
CA GLN A 222 -28.72 1.14 7.09
C GLN A 222 -28.63 2.25 8.14
N LEU A 223 -29.62 3.15 8.20
CA LEU A 223 -29.64 4.24 9.15
C LEU A 223 -30.09 3.82 10.55
N GLU A 224 -31.11 2.95 10.65
CA GLU A 224 -31.86 2.72 11.88
C GLU A 224 -31.73 1.29 12.43
N ALA A 225 -31.65 0.28 11.55
CA ALA A 225 -31.71 -1.11 12.00
C ALA A 225 -30.39 -1.59 12.63
N ILE A 226 -30.52 -2.42 13.66
CA ILE A 226 -29.42 -3.17 14.26
C ILE A 226 -29.57 -4.63 13.82
N PRO A 227 -28.64 -5.20 13.07
CA PRO A 227 -28.73 -6.59 12.67
C PRO A 227 -28.46 -7.50 13.87
N PRO A 228 -28.93 -8.77 13.84
CA PRO A 228 -28.58 -9.74 14.86
C PRO A 228 -27.06 -9.94 14.91
N ALA A 229 -26.52 -10.21 16.10
CA ALA A 229 -25.08 -10.47 16.25
C ALA A 229 -24.66 -11.66 15.38
N PRO A 230 -23.49 -11.61 14.72
CA PRO A 230 -22.98 -12.73 13.91
C PRO A 230 -22.96 -14.07 14.64
N SER A 231 -22.55 -14.12 15.92
CA SER A 231 -22.55 -15.31 16.77
C SER A 231 -23.94 -15.90 17.02
N ALA A 232 -24.98 -15.04 17.07
CA ALA A 232 -26.37 -15.46 17.22
C ALA A 232 -26.94 -16.10 15.92
N VAL A 233 -26.37 -15.76 14.75
CA VAL A 233 -26.81 -16.29 13.46
C VAL A 233 -25.97 -17.50 13.05
N ASN A 234 -24.68 -17.47 13.30
CA ASN A 234 -23.74 -18.54 13.02
C ASN A 234 -22.90 -18.83 14.29
N SER A 235 -23.25 -19.89 15.00
CA SER A 235 -22.61 -20.25 16.28
C SER A 235 -21.12 -20.61 16.15
N ARG A 236 -20.59 -20.78 14.95
CA ARG A 236 -19.14 -20.95 14.70
C ARG A 236 -18.37 -19.65 14.78
N VAL A 237 -19.03 -18.50 14.74
CA VAL A 237 -18.37 -17.19 14.85
C VAL A 237 -18.01 -16.94 16.31
N PRO A 238 -16.72 -16.75 16.65
CA PRO A 238 -16.31 -16.40 18.01
C PRO A 238 -16.97 -15.10 18.47
N GLU A 239 -17.34 -15.03 19.75
CA GLU A 239 -17.98 -13.85 20.32
C GLU A 239 -17.12 -12.58 20.18
N THR A 240 -15.79 -12.71 20.28
CA THR A 240 -14.84 -11.60 20.07
C THR A 240 -14.92 -11.04 18.66
N VAL A 241 -15.02 -11.89 17.63
CA VAL A 241 -15.18 -11.50 16.23
C VAL A 241 -16.56 -10.88 16.02
N SER A 242 -17.61 -11.50 16.60
CA SER A 242 -18.98 -10.99 16.56
C SER A 242 -19.08 -9.57 17.15
N ALA A 243 -18.54 -9.36 18.35
CA ALA A 243 -18.52 -8.06 19.03
C ALA A 243 -17.73 -7.00 18.23
N ALA A 244 -16.60 -7.39 17.64
CA ALA A 244 -15.79 -6.49 16.80
C ALA A 244 -16.58 -6.05 15.55
N ILE A 245 -17.25 -6.96 14.86
CA ILE A 245 -18.10 -6.64 13.71
C ILE A 245 -19.23 -5.69 14.14
N MET A 246 -19.94 -5.98 15.23
CA MET A 246 -21.03 -5.12 15.70
C MET A 246 -20.55 -3.72 16.09
N ARG A 247 -19.38 -3.60 16.73
CA ARG A 247 -18.76 -2.31 17.02
C ARG A 247 -18.41 -1.54 15.76
N ALA A 248 -17.83 -2.19 14.76
CA ALA A 248 -17.51 -1.55 13.48
C ALA A 248 -18.78 -1.00 12.78
N MET A 249 -19.91 -1.70 12.95
CA MET A 249 -21.20 -1.35 12.35
C MET A 249 -22.06 -0.39 13.22
N ALA A 250 -21.52 0.19 14.30
CA ALA A 250 -22.23 1.19 15.11
C ALA A 250 -22.65 2.37 14.23
N LYS A 251 -23.86 2.91 14.47
CA LYS A 251 -24.41 3.98 13.60
C LYS A 251 -23.64 5.27 13.79
N ALA A 252 -23.34 5.65 15.01
CA ALA A 252 -22.55 6.83 15.35
C ALA A 252 -21.04 6.54 15.14
N PRO A 253 -20.33 7.33 14.32
CA PRO A 253 -18.90 7.09 14.00
C PRO A 253 -18.00 7.05 15.25
N GLU A 254 -18.31 7.80 16.29
CA GLU A 254 -17.57 7.86 17.55
C GLU A 254 -17.67 6.57 18.39
N GLN A 255 -18.65 5.73 18.13
CA GLN A 255 -18.83 4.42 18.78
C GLN A 255 -18.07 3.31 18.06
N ARG A 256 -17.60 3.56 16.84
CA ARG A 256 -16.82 2.61 16.03
C ARG A 256 -15.38 2.54 16.51
N PHE A 257 -14.59 1.68 15.88
CA PHE A 257 -13.14 1.80 15.94
C PHE A 257 -12.70 3.12 15.31
N GLN A 258 -11.74 3.80 15.95
CA GLN A 258 -11.28 5.10 15.48
C GLN A 258 -10.20 4.99 14.41
N SER A 259 -9.64 3.80 14.20
CA SER A 259 -8.71 3.51 13.11
C SER A 259 -8.84 2.05 12.64
N ALA A 260 -8.42 1.79 11.41
CA ALA A 260 -8.32 0.43 10.89
C ALA A 260 -7.33 -0.43 11.69
N LEU A 261 -6.28 0.18 12.27
CA LEU A 261 -5.33 -0.52 13.15
C LEU A 261 -5.98 -0.96 14.46
N GLU A 262 -6.85 -0.13 15.05
CA GLU A 262 -7.62 -0.49 16.26
C GLU A 262 -8.54 -1.68 15.97
N PHE A 263 -9.24 -1.67 14.84
CA PHE A 263 -10.09 -2.80 14.43
C PHE A 263 -9.27 -4.06 14.16
N HIS A 264 -8.13 -3.94 13.47
CA HIS A 264 -7.20 -5.04 13.22
C HIS A 264 -6.73 -5.69 14.53
N ALA A 265 -6.35 -4.89 15.53
CA ALA A 265 -5.90 -5.37 16.84
C ALA A 265 -7.01 -6.11 17.61
N ALA A 266 -8.27 -5.66 17.50
CA ALA A 266 -9.40 -6.27 18.17
C ALA A 266 -9.77 -7.67 17.63
N LEU A 267 -9.30 -8.05 16.44
CA LEU A 267 -9.49 -9.37 15.85
C LEU A 267 -8.43 -10.40 16.30
N HIS A 268 -7.35 -9.96 16.97
CA HIS A 268 -6.41 -10.88 17.55
C HIS A 268 -7.00 -11.50 18.81
N PRO A 269 -6.95 -12.83 19.00
CA PRO A 269 -7.41 -13.45 20.22
C PRO A 269 -6.55 -12.95 21.39
N VAL A 270 -7.19 -12.29 22.36
CA VAL A 270 -6.58 -12.02 23.66
C VAL A 270 -6.49 -13.35 24.42
N GLY A 271 -5.32 -14.00 24.36
CA GLY A 271 -5.00 -15.17 25.18
C GLY A 271 -5.48 -16.52 24.62
N GLY A 272 -4.52 -17.33 24.26
CA GLY A 272 -4.47 -18.78 24.13
C GLY A 272 -5.74 -19.61 24.26
N GLY A 273 -6.37 -19.92 23.11
CA GLY A 273 -7.16 -21.14 22.94
C GLY A 273 -6.37 -22.10 22.06
N PRO A 274 -6.55 -23.45 22.18
CA PRO A 274 -5.76 -24.43 21.44
C PRO A 274 -5.93 -24.23 19.93
N ALA A 275 -4.81 -24.18 19.24
CA ALA A 275 -4.75 -24.21 17.79
C ALA A 275 -5.65 -25.33 17.25
N GLY A 276 -6.57 -24.99 16.35
CA GLY A 276 -7.30 -25.97 15.55
C GLY A 276 -6.35 -26.91 14.82
N PRO A 277 -6.83 -28.09 14.36
CA PRO A 277 -5.96 -29.08 13.74
C PRO A 277 -5.20 -28.48 12.57
N PRO A 278 -3.90 -28.79 12.42
CA PRO A 278 -3.06 -28.25 11.37
C PRO A 278 -3.64 -28.61 10.01
N LEU A 279 -3.76 -27.62 9.14
CA LEU A 279 -3.97 -27.83 7.71
C LEU A 279 -2.92 -28.82 7.19
N PRO A 280 -3.27 -29.70 6.23
CA PRO A 280 -2.30 -30.65 5.68
C PRO A 280 -1.07 -29.88 5.20
N PRO A 281 0.14 -30.40 5.42
CA PRO A 281 1.36 -29.67 5.16
C PRO A 281 1.46 -29.34 3.67
N THR A 282 1.32 -28.07 3.36
CA THR A 282 1.92 -27.50 2.15
C THR A 282 3.42 -27.80 2.24
N PRO A 283 4.10 -28.27 1.20
CA PRO A 283 5.50 -28.62 1.27
C PRO A 283 6.28 -27.45 1.85
N ALA A 284 6.97 -27.72 2.93
CA ALA A 284 7.68 -26.74 3.74
C ALA A 284 8.70 -25.99 2.86
N GLY A 285 8.38 -24.73 2.58
CA GLY A 285 9.40 -23.76 2.23
C GLY A 285 10.34 -23.59 3.44
N PRO A 286 11.62 -23.32 3.23
CA PRO A 286 12.64 -23.37 4.27
C PRO A 286 12.30 -22.42 5.43
N ARG A 287 12.39 -22.94 6.66
CA ARG A 287 12.24 -22.19 7.90
C ARG A 287 13.29 -21.10 7.94
N HIS A 288 12.87 -19.83 7.92
CA HIS A 288 13.78 -18.72 8.12
C HIS A 288 14.34 -18.79 9.56
N SER A 289 15.53 -19.34 9.72
CA SER A 289 16.40 -18.97 10.81
C SER A 289 16.60 -17.45 10.71
N ALA A 290 16.38 -16.70 11.78
CA ALA A 290 16.59 -15.27 11.77
C ALA A 290 18.08 -15.02 11.48
N ILE A 291 18.39 -14.63 10.26
CA ILE A 291 19.77 -14.29 9.87
C ILE A 291 20.16 -13.04 10.65
N PRO A 292 21.31 -13.05 11.37
CA PRO A 292 21.73 -11.91 12.17
C PRO A 292 21.84 -10.65 11.32
N ALA A 293 21.27 -9.55 11.80
CA ALA A 293 21.29 -8.27 11.09
C ALA A 293 22.71 -7.79 10.74
N VAL A 294 23.67 -8.16 11.55
CA VAL A 294 25.11 -7.86 11.34
C VAL A 294 25.65 -8.52 10.07
N GLU A 295 25.29 -9.78 9.83
CA GLU A 295 25.74 -10.53 8.63
C GLU A 295 25.08 -9.97 7.35
N LEU A 296 23.83 -9.52 7.43
CA LEU A 296 23.17 -8.86 6.30
C LEU A 296 23.79 -7.49 6.00
N ALA A 297 24.16 -6.72 7.00
CA ALA A 297 24.84 -5.42 6.85
C ALA A 297 26.24 -5.57 6.24
N GLU A 298 26.97 -6.61 6.63
CA GLU A 298 28.28 -6.92 6.04
C GLU A 298 28.13 -7.31 4.56
N LEU A 299 27.13 -8.14 4.23
CA LEU A 299 26.84 -8.53 2.87
C LEU A 299 26.45 -7.33 2.01
N GLU A 300 25.63 -6.40 2.57
CA GLU A 300 25.25 -5.14 1.93
C GLU A 300 26.47 -4.28 1.62
N SER A 301 27.37 -4.09 2.59
CA SER A 301 28.60 -3.31 2.42
C SER A 301 29.51 -3.89 1.32
N ARG A 302 29.61 -5.20 1.27
CA ARG A 302 30.44 -5.90 0.26
C ARG A 302 29.81 -5.80 -1.13
N LEU A 303 28.49 -5.99 -1.24
CA LEU A 303 27.76 -5.86 -2.50
C LEU A 303 27.76 -4.42 -3.04
N ALA A 304 27.72 -3.43 -2.13
CA ALA A 304 27.74 -2.02 -2.48
C ALA A 304 29.02 -1.57 -3.19
N ARG A 305 30.16 -2.26 -2.96
CA ARG A 305 31.41 -2.00 -3.67
C ARG A 305 31.34 -2.43 -5.15
N ALA A 306 30.52 -3.46 -5.47
CA ALA A 306 30.38 -3.98 -6.82
C ALA A 306 29.20 -3.33 -7.57
N LEU A 307 28.07 -3.06 -6.89
CA LEU A 307 26.83 -2.64 -7.52
C LEU A 307 26.32 -1.27 -7.04
N GLY A 308 27.06 -0.59 -6.15
CA GLY A 308 26.66 0.73 -5.65
C GLY A 308 25.41 0.72 -4.77
N PRO A 309 24.61 1.82 -4.75
CA PRO A 309 23.49 2.02 -3.82
C PRO A 309 22.34 1.00 -3.91
N ILE A 310 22.25 0.26 -5.04
CA ILE A 310 21.21 -0.75 -5.27
C ILE A 310 21.41 -1.99 -4.38
N ALA A 311 22.59 -2.18 -3.83
CA ALA A 311 22.96 -3.33 -3.00
C ALA A 311 21.99 -3.53 -1.81
N LYS A 312 21.58 -2.46 -1.16
CA LYS A 312 20.64 -2.49 -0.03
C LYS A 312 19.30 -3.14 -0.41
N HIS A 313 18.76 -2.79 -1.57
CA HIS A 313 17.49 -3.36 -2.05
C HIS A 313 17.64 -4.82 -2.47
N LEU A 314 18.77 -5.18 -3.07
CA LEU A 314 19.06 -6.55 -3.49
C LEU A 314 19.24 -7.48 -2.29
N VAL A 315 20.00 -7.05 -1.26
CA VAL A 315 20.18 -7.83 -0.02
C VAL A 315 18.85 -8.00 0.73
N ALA A 316 18.07 -6.94 0.87
CA ALA A 316 16.74 -7.01 1.50
C ALA A 316 15.76 -7.92 0.73
N GLY A 317 15.81 -7.89 -0.59
CA GLY A 317 15.03 -8.78 -1.46
C GLY A 317 15.46 -10.26 -1.34
N ALA A 318 16.77 -10.52 -1.32
CA ALA A 318 17.31 -11.86 -1.18
C ALA A 318 17.06 -12.44 0.23
N ALA A 319 17.17 -11.64 1.29
CA ALA A 319 16.88 -12.05 2.67
C ALA A 319 15.42 -12.50 2.89
N ARG A 320 14.49 -12.02 2.07
CA ARG A 320 13.08 -12.46 2.09
C ARG A 320 12.84 -13.79 1.38
N ARG A 321 13.74 -14.20 0.49
CA ARG A 321 13.60 -15.39 -0.38
C ARG A 321 14.40 -16.59 0.09
N TYR A 322 15.52 -16.36 0.77
CA TYR A 322 16.48 -17.39 1.14
C TYR A 322 16.63 -17.47 2.65
N GLY A 323 16.79 -18.69 3.18
CA GLY A 323 16.84 -18.96 4.60
C GLY A 323 18.23 -18.89 5.23
N THR A 324 19.29 -18.87 4.43
CA THR A 324 20.68 -18.84 4.92
C THR A 324 21.50 -17.76 4.22
N ILE A 325 22.52 -17.23 4.96
CA ILE A 325 23.43 -16.21 4.42
C ILE A 325 24.22 -16.71 3.20
N SER A 326 24.48 -18.02 3.13
CA SER A 326 25.18 -18.65 2.00
C SER A 326 24.33 -18.61 0.73
N GLU A 327 23.05 -18.94 0.83
CA GLU A 327 22.11 -18.87 -0.32
C GLU A 327 21.92 -17.44 -0.79
N ILE A 328 21.80 -16.48 0.14
CA ILE A 328 21.70 -15.05 -0.18
C ILE A 328 22.96 -14.60 -0.92
N ARG A 329 24.15 -14.97 -0.44
CA ARG A 329 25.43 -14.62 -1.07
C ARG A 329 25.53 -15.19 -2.47
N GLN A 330 25.11 -16.44 -2.67
CA GLN A 330 25.18 -17.09 -3.98
C GLN A 330 24.19 -16.47 -4.99
N ALA A 331 22.96 -16.14 -4.54
CA ALA A 331 21.97 -15.47 -5.36
C ALA A 331 22.39 -14.05 -5.75
N LEU A 332 23.03 -13.31 -4.84
CA LEU A 332 23.53 -11.96 -5.10
C LEU A 332 24.78 -11.95 -5.97
N ALA A 333 25.65 -12.95 -5.86
CA ALA A 333 26.82 -13.09 -6.72
C ALA A 333 26.46 -13.22 -8.20
N ALA A 334 25.31 -13.83 -8.51
CA ALA A 334 24.81 -13.95 -9.88
C ALA A 334 24.42 -12.59 -10.50
N GLN A 335 24.22 -11.55 -9.70
CA GLN A 335 23.91 -10.20 -10.14
C GLN A 335 25.15 -9.35 -10.48
N ILE A 336 26.35 -9.83 -10.17
CA ILE A 336 27.62 -9.14 -10.45
C ILE A 336 28.15 -9.60 -11.79
N GLU A 337 28.21 -8.68 -12.77
CA GLU A 337 28.66 -8.99 -14.13
C GLU A 337 30.19 -9.22 -14.21
N ASP A 338 30.97 -8.44 -13.45
CA ASP A 338 32.43 -8.58 -13.39
C ASP A 338 32.85 -9.84 -12.64
N GLY A 339 33.54 -10.74 -13.38
CA GLY A 339 33.97 -12.03 -12.84
C GLY A 339 34.98 -11.93 -11.68
N ARG A 340 35.82 -10.87 -11.61
CA ARG A 340 36.76 -10.63 -10.50
C ARG A 340 36.04 -10.17 -9.25
N GLN A 341 35.15 -9.21 -9.39
CA GLN A 341 34.31 -8.70 -8.28
C GLN A 341 33.37 -9.77 -7.76
N ARG A 342 32.81 -10.61 -8.62
CA ARG A 342 32.00 -11.78 -8.24
C ARG A 342 32.80 -12.78 -7.41
N ALA A 343 34.04 -13.13 -7.83
CA ALA A 343 34.89 -14.05 -7.10
C ALA A 343 35.31 -13.49 -5.73
N GLU A 344 35.55 -12.19 -5.64
CA GLU A 344 35.87 -11.50 -4.38
C GLU A 344 34.69 -11.45 -3.43
N PHE A 345 33.48 -11.20 -3.94
CA PHE A 345 32.24 -11.23 -3.18
C PHE A 345 31.93 -12.61 -2.58
N LEU A 346 32.25 -13.69 -3.29
CA LEU A 346 32.02 -15.08 -2.86
C LEU A 346 33.04 -15.57 -1.81
N LYS A 347 34.22 -14.96 -1.68
CA LYS A 347 35.21 -15.38 -0.67
C LYS A 347 34.62 -15.25 0.74
N SER A 348 34.58 -16.38 1.46
CA SER A 348 34.16 -16.42 2.87
C SER A 348 35.25 -15.82 3.76
N SER A 349 34.91 -14.91 4.66
CA SER A 349 35.77 -14.61 5.80
C SER A 349 35.56 -15.69 6.86
N THR A 350 36.21 -16.84 6.70
CA THR A 350 36.42 -17.80 7.80
C THR A 350 37.70 -17.39 8.53
N GLY A 351 37.53 -16.77 9.68
CA GLY A 351 38.65 -16.38 10.54
C GLY A 351 38.15 -15.76 11.82
N VAL A 352 37.57 -16.57 12.71
CA VAL A 352 37.43 -16.22 14.11
C VAL A 352 38.82 -16.44 14.74
N SER A 353 39.58 -15.38 14.93
CA SER A 353 40.67 -15.34 15.88
C SER A 353 40.20 -14.49 17.04
N THR A 354 39.99 -15.16 18.16
CA THR A 354 39.90 -14.58 19.48
C THR A 354 41.25 -13.96 19.82
N GLU A 355 41.40 -12.67 19.60
CA GLU A 355 42.37 -11.85 20.28
C GLU A 355 41.69 -10.52 20.63
N THR A 356 41.62 -10.28 21.93
CA THR A 356 41.16 -9.03 22.52
C THR A 356 42.24 -7.98 22.22
N PRO A 357 41.94 -6.93 21.51
CA PRO A 357 42.74 -5.73 21.59
C PRO A 357 42.01 -4.68 22.41
N THR A 358 42.74 -4.23 23.39
CA THR A 358 42.59 -3.03 24.16
C THR A 358 42.06 -1.87 23.33
N ALA A 359 41.06 -1.22 23.87
CA ALA A 359 40.42 -0.03 23.33
C ALA A 359 41.42 1.03 22.89
N THR A 360 41.30 1.40 21.61
CA THR A 360 41.68 2.72 21.15
C THR A 360 40.50 3.26 20.36
N LEU A 361 39.83 4.24 20.94
CA LEU A 361 38.75 5.00 20.31
C LEU A 361 39.31 5.80 19.13
N PRO A 362 38.69 5.74 17.93
CA PRO A 362 38.90 6.77 16.96
C PRO A 362 37.63 7.61 16.82
N GLY A 363 37.77 8.90 17.05
CA GLY A 363 37.04 9.94 16.32
C GLY A 363 35.61 10.19 16.76
N SER A 364 35.47 11.18 17.64
CA SER A 364 34.26 11.95 17.93
C SER A 364 33.37 12.13 16.70
N GLU A 365 32.13 11.65 16.76
CA GLU A 365 31.05 12.17 15.95
C GLU A 365 30.93 13.66 16.21
N VAL A 366 31.24 14.48 15.24
CA VAL A 366 31.07 15.92 15.32
C VAL A 366 29.57 16.20 15.27
N TRP A 367 28.99 16.47 16.42
CA TRP A 367 27.61 16.92 16.53
C TRP A 367 27.56 18.42 16.26
N PHE A 368 26.93 18.82 15.17
CA PHE A 368 26.65 20.23 14.88
C PHE A 368 25.40 20.63 15.67
N ASP A 369 25.46 21.77 16.35
CA ASP A 369 24.30 22.30 17.06
C ASP A 369 23.18 22.73 16.08
N ALA A 370 21.95 22.76 16.57
CA ALA A 370 20.79 23.10 15.76
C ALA A 370 20.86 24.53 15.21
N ALA A 371 21.45 25.47 15.94
CA ALA A 371 21.59 26.86 15.54
C ALA A 371 22.56 27.01 14.36
N THR A 372 23.68 26.30 14.40
CA THR A 372 24.65 26.25 13.27
C THR A 372 24.02 25.66 12.02
N LEU A 373 23.26 24.55 12.14
CA LEU A 373 22.60 23.93 10.99
C LEU A 373 21.48 24.81 10.41
N ASP A 374 20.71 25.49 11.25
CA ASP A 374 19.67 26.42 10.80
C ASP A 374 20.27 27.67 10.14
N GLY A 375 21.38 28.20 10.66
CA GLY A 375 22.11 29.32 10.03
C GLY A 375 22.65 28.96 8.65
N LEU A 376 23.25 27.77 8.49
CA LEU A 376 23.71 27.27 7.19
C LEU A 376 22.55 27.04 6.21
N ALA A 377 21.40 26.53 6.70
CA ALA A 377 20.23 26.34 5.88
C ALA A 377 19.63 27.66 5.39
N GLN A 378 19.62 28.67 6.24
CA GLN A 378 19.15 30.02 5.90
C GLN A 378 20.06 30.68 4.86
N ALA A 379 21.36 30.59 5.03
CA ALA A 379 22.33 31.09 4.05
C ALA A 379 22.23 30.37 2.70
N LEU A 380 22.00 29.05 2.71
CA LEU A 380 21.90 28.23 1.50
C LEU A 380 20.56 28.41 0.77
N THR A 381 19.50 28.84 1.49
CA THR A 381 18.16 29.05 0.92
C THR A 381 18.16 30.10 -0.20
N ILE A 382 19.04 31.07 -0.14
CA ILE A 382 19.18 32.11 -1.17
C ILE A 382 19.56 31.50 -2.54
N TYR A 383 20.28 30.37 -2.53
CA TYR A 383 20.82 29.73 -3.74
C TYR A 383 20.05 28.48 -4.16
N LEU A 384 19.48 27.74 -3.23
CA LEU A 384 18.80 26.47 -3.49
C LEU A 384 17.29 26.47 -3.12
N GLY A 385 16.76 27.60 -2.61
CA GLY A 385 15.35 27.68 -2.22
C GLY A 385 14.96 26.70 -1.11
N PRO A 386 13.70 26.19 -1.09
CA PRO A 386 13.15 25.39 0.02
C PRO A 386 13.88 24.08 0.32
N ILE A 387 14.69 23.56 -0.61
CA ILE A 387 15.44 22.30 -0.42
C ILE A 387 16.71 22.47 0.42
N ALA A 388 17.14 23.71 0.70
CA ALA A 388 18.36 24.02 1.44
C ALA A 388 18.43 23.27 2.79
N LYS A 389 17.34 23.23 3.56
CA LYS A 389 17.27 22.58 4.86
C LYS A 389 17.54 21.05 4.77
N VAL A 390 17.03 20.41 3.74
CA VAL A 390 17.23 18.97 3.48
C VAL A 390 18.67 18.70 3.08
N VAL A 391 19.26 19.57 2.25
CA VAL A 391 20.65 19.46 1.81
C VAL A 391 21.61 19.61 2.98
N VAL A 392 21.38 20.59 3.87
CA VAL A 392 22.21 20.79 5.08
C VAL A 392 22.14 19.56 6.00
N GLN A 393 20.94 19.07 6.31
CA GLN A 393 20.78 17.89 7.17
C GLN A 393 21.44 16.63 6.59
N ARG A 394 21.39 16.47 5.26
CA ARG A 394 22.04 15.35 4.58
C ARG A 394 23.55 15.46 4.63
N SER A 395 24.12 16.63 4.34
CA SER A 395 25.56 16.86 4.32
C SER A 395 26.18 16.83 5.72
N ALA A 396 25.45 17.27 6.75
CA ALA A 396 25.90 17.21 8.15
C ALA A 396 26.15 15.78 8.66
N ARG A 397 25.44 14.78 8.12
CA ARG A 397 25.65 13.36 8.51
C ARG A 397 26.97 12.77 8.04
N SER A 398 27.58 13.35 7.03
CA SER A 398 28.83 12.85 6.43
C SER A 398 30.04 13.77 6.65
N ALA A 399 29.83 14.97 7.18
CA ALA A 399 30.88 15.95 7.39
C ALA A 399 31.68 15.66 8.66
N ARG A 400 32.99 15.76 8.58
CA ARG A 400 33.94 15.51 9.69
C ARG A 400 34.33 16.78 10.45
N SER A 401 33.99 17.95 9.92
CA SER A 401 34.19 19.26 10.52
C SER A 401 33.22 20.26 9.98
N LEU A 402 33.07 21.44 10.64
CA LEU A 402 32.24 22.54 10.15
C LEU A 402 32.74 23.05 8.78
N GLU A 403 34.04 23.11 8.59
CA GLU A 403 34.61 23.52 7.31
C GLU A 403 34.33 22.50 6.19
N ASP A 404 34.37 21.20 6.50
CA ASP A 404 34.00 20.13 5.58
C ASP A 404 32.52 20.24 5.18
N LEU A 405 31.64 20.51 6.15
CA LEU A 405 30.22 20.76 5.90
C LEU A 405 30.02 21.99 5.00
N GLN A 406 30.66 23.11 5.28
CA GLN A 406 30.55 24.33 4.48
C GLN A 406 31.02 24.12 3.03
N ASN A 407 32.11 23.40 2.84
CA ASN A 407 32.64 23.07 1.52
C ASN A 407 31.72 22.10 0.75
N ALA A 408 31.15 21.08 1.42
CA ALA A 408 30.18 20.18 0.84
C ALA A 408 28.90 20.91 0.38
N LEU A 409 28.41 21.87 1.18
CA LEU A 409 27.26 22.69 0.84
C LEU A 409 27.54 23.64 -0.33
N ALA A 410 28.72 24.26 -0.36
CA ALA A 410 29.14 25.09 -1.48
C ALA A 410 29.17 24.30 -2.80
N GLY A 411 29.59 23.03 -2.74
CA GLY A 411 29.58 22.14 -3.91
C GLY A 411 28.21 21.92 -4.55
N GLN A 412 27.14 22.10 -3.80
CA GLN A 412 25.76 21.96 -4.29
C GLN A 412 25.24 23.21 -5.04
N ILE A 413 25.96 24.34 -4.98
CA ILE A 413 25.56 25.57 -5.65
C ILE A 413 26.08 25.54 -7.11
N PRO A 414 25.23 25.76 -8.13
CA PRO A 414 25.60 25.58 -9.52
C PRO A 414 26.74 26.50 -10.01
N THR A 415 26.72 27.82 -9.63
CA THR A 415 27.66 28.81 -10.17
C THR A 415 28.89 29.02 -9.28
N ALA A 416 30.06 29.16 -9.88
CA ALA A 416 31.32 29.40 -9.16
C ALA A 416 31.36 30.75 -8.42
N SER A 417 30.64 31.75 -8.90
CA SER A 417 30.51 33.07 -8.26
C SER A 417 29.73 32.95 -6.96
N ASP A 418 28.59 32.24 -6.97
CA ASP A 418 27.70 32.09 -5.82
C ASP A 418 28.31 31.19 -4.76
N ARG A 419 29.08 30.17 -5.16
CA ARG A 419 29.86 29.35 -4.22
C ARG A 419 30.82 30.18 -3.38
N ARG A 420 31.53 31.12 -4.01
CA ARG A 420 32.44 32.01 -3.30
C ARG A 420 31.71 32.98 -2.37
N ARG A 421 30.55 33.50 -2.78
CA ARG A 421 29.70 34.36 -1.95
C ARG A 421 29.14 33.62 -0.74
N PHE A 422 28.66 32.41 -0.96
CA PHE A 422 28.17 31.56 0.13
C PHE A 422 29.28 31.27 1.15
N LEU A 423 30.44 30.81 0.71
CA LEU A 423 31.57 30.51 1.63
C LEU A 423 32.05 31.78 2.38
N ALA A 424 32.08 32.94 1.76
CA ALA A 424 32.40 34.18 2.44
C ALA A 424 31.37 34.56 3.51
N ALA A 425 30.08 34.38 3.24
CA ALA A 425 28.99 34.67 4.17
C ALA A 425 29.02 33.75 5.40
N VAL A 426 29.20 32.41 5.21
CA VAL A 426 29.16 31.46 6.33
C VAL A 426 30.45 31.42 7.15
N ARG A 427 31.60 31.84 6.58
CA ARG A 427 32.90 31.98 7.31
C ARG A 427 33.01 33.29 8.11
N SER A 428 32.23 34.30 7.77
CA SER A 428 32.17 35.55 8.55
C SER A 428 31.18 35.51 9.72
N SER A 429 30.34 34.46 9.78
CA SER A 429 29.33 34.27 10.84
C SER A 429 29.72 33.19 11.84
N ALA A 430 30.89 32.57 11.72
CA ALA A 430 31.52 31.63 12.63
C ALA A 430 32.66 32.32 13.39
#